data_b089ef842ecfd41a035fb4ed328fbd48
#
_entry.id   b089ef842ecfd41a035fb4ed328fbd48
#
_cell.length_a   1.000
_cell.length_b   1.000
_cell.length_c   1.000
_cell.angle_alpha   90.00
_cell.angle_beta   90.00
_cell.angle_gamma   90.00
#
_symmetry.space_group_name_H-M   'P 1'
#
loop_
_entity.id
_entity.type
_entity.pdbx_description
1 polymer ?
#
loop_
_entity_poly.entity_id
_entity_poly.type
_entity_poly.pdbx_seq_one_letter_code
_entity_poly.pdbx_strand_id
1 'polypeptide(L)'
;MLIKTAVYLFLCTLTILFIGFNGKNYLFAENPNRHSIQPSDTSEDKPAEQVYKNIQVLKGMPSSQLHTVMRFISSSLGVRCDFCHVRADKGPWPMEKDDKKTKGTAREMITMMKKINDDNFEGRQEVNCATCHNGSTKPVSYPPFSTEKYDIRVNKDSLPEVSTVIDKYLNAIGGKSAFDKIKTRTIKGESLMPDGSKQPVEIIQSAPDKYYISKTTENGPTLIGCNGSKGWIKLKFYQGELDEDDMMDLRKEGEFCRETNIPNYSNLKVTGMQKIPSILPGGDERKAYEVRGTDNFGNFVKLYFDSESGLLLRTIYFKKNPFGSVAMETNYSDYRDIDGVKLPYLINWHGTGSNETMTINDIRNNVSVDDSKFEMPAKE
;
A
#
# COMPACT_ATOMS: atom_id res chain seq x y z
N MET A 1 -24.48 -3.73 9.34
CA MET A 1 -24.03 -2.34 9.15
C MET A 1 -22.91 -1.92 10.10
N LEU A 2 -22.91 -2.27 11.38
CA LEU A 2 -21.85 -2.03 12.37
C LEU A 2 -20.56 -2.84 12.13
N ILE A 3 -20.64 -3.91 11.39
CA ILE A 3 -19.60 -4.92 11.18
C ILE A 3 -18.52 -4.44 10.18
N LYS A 4 -18.91 -3.69 9.13
CA LYS A 4 -17.97 -3.14 8.14
C LYS A 4 -16.94 -2.20 8.78
N THR A 5 -17.29 -1.47 9.82
CA THR A 5 -16.40 -0.50 10.48
C THR A 5 -15.23 -1.15 11.22
N ALA A 6 -15.40 -2.37 11.72
CA ALA A 6 -14.34 -3.10 12.43
C ALA A 6 -13.26 -3.64 11.47
N VAL A 7 -13.68 -4.09 10.29
CA VAL A 7 -12.78 -4.58 9.23
C VAL A 7 -11.81 -3.50 8.80
N TYR A 8 -12.31 -2.30 8.61
CA TYR A 8 -11.52 -1.19 8.08
C TYR A 8 -10.49 -0.60 9.07
N LEU A 9 -10.78 -0.67 10.38
CA LEU A 9 -9.80 -0.18 11.37
C LEU A 9 -8.54 -1.05 11.40
N PHE A 10 -8.66 -2.31 10.98
CA PHE A 10 -7.55 -3.24 11.00
C PHE A 10 -6.81 -3.32 9.67
N LEU A 11 -7.50 -3.19 8.55
CA LEU A 11 -6.87 -3.02 7.24
C LEU A 11 -5.95 -1.80 7.19
N CYS A 12 -6.18 -0.77 8.04
CA CYS A 12 -5.28 0.36 8.19
C CYS A 12 -3.87 -0.01 8.71
N THR A 13 -3.73 -1.14 9.39
CA THR A 13 -2.40 -1.62 9.83
C THR A 13 -1.84 -2.72 8.95
N LEU A 14 -2.67 -3.29 8.05
CA LEU A 14 -2.31 -4.43 7.22
C LEU A 14 -2.05 -4.06 5.76
N THR A 15 -2.35 -2.84 5.33
CA THR A 15 -2.08 -2.38 3.96
C THR A 15 -0.59 -2.31 3.66
N ILE A 16 0.15 -3.40 3.93
CA ILE A 16 1.58 -3.24 4.03
C ILE A 16 2.31 -4.51 3.60
N LEU A 17 2.07 -4.93 2.40
CA LEU A 17 2.99 -5.82 1.70
C LEU A 17 2.80 -5.60 0.19
N PHE A 18 3.48 -4.61 -0.32
CA PHE A 18 3.31 -4.20 -1.69
C PHE A 18 4.57 -4.34 -2.50
N ILE A 19 4.51 -5.10 -3.47
CA ILE A 19 5.41 -5.09 -4.60
C ILE A 19 4.67 -5.65 -5.82
N GLY A 20 4.57 -4.88 -6.81
CA GLY A 20 3.80 -4.88 -7.99
C GLY A 20 3.84 -5.99 -9.04
N PHE A 21 3.13 -5.94 -10.12
CA PHE A 21 2.75 -7.04 -11.00
C PHE A 21 2.68 -6.92 -12.52
N ASN A 22 2.19 -7.87 -13.13
CA ASN A 22 2.36 -8.65 -14.32
C ASN A 22 1.59 -8.24 -15.58
N GLY A 23 2.19 -8.35 -16.72
CA GLY A 23 1.52 -8.44 -18.01
C GLY A 23 2.34 -9.23 -19.03
N LYS A 24 1.82 -10.29 -19.59
CA LYS A 24 2.39 -10.98 -20.72
C LYS A 24 2.06 -10.25 -22.02
N ASN A 25 3.08 -9.79 -22.72
CA ASN A 25 2.95 -9.47 -24.14
C ASN A 25 2.79 -10.76 -24.95
N TYR A 26 1.59 -11.02 -25.43
CA TYR A 26 1.41 -11.85 -26.61
C TYR A 26 1.21 -10.94 -27.81
N LEU A 27 2.02 -11.15 -28.83
CA LEU A 27 1.86 -10.59 -30.16
C LEU A 27 0.43 -10.75 -30.64
N PHE A 28 -0.09 -9.73 -31.26
CA PHE A 28 -1.42 -9.57 -31.81
C PHE A 28 -1.93 -10.83 -32.51
N ALA A 29 -2.85 -11.52 -31.85
CA ALA A 29 -3.96 -12.17 -32.52
C ALA A 29 -5.19 -11.51 -31.92
N GLU A 30 -5.97 -10.83 -32.74
CA GLU A 30 -7.26 -10.28 -32.33
C GLU A 30 -8.13 -11.44 -31.85
N ASN A 31 -8.30 -11.54 -30.56
CA ASN A 31 -9.28 -12.42 -29.96
C ASN A 31 -10.62 -11.67 -29.91
N PRO A 32 -11.64 -12.08 -30.67
CA PRO A 32 -12.95 -11.41 -30.70
C PRO A 32 -13.71 -11.50 -29.35
N ASN A 33 -13.15 -12.15 -28.33
CA ASN A 33 -13.69 -12.22 -26.98
C ASN A 33 -12.89 -11.37 -25.98
N ARG A 34 -12.36 -10.25 -26.40
CA ARG A 34 -12.00 -9.20 -25.47
C ARG A 34 -13.30 -8.68 -24.84
N HIS A 35 -13.75 -9.36 -23.81
CA HIS A 35 -14.58 -8.70 -22.82
C HIS A 35 -13.69 -7.55 -22.29
N SER A 36 -13.98 -6.35 -22.78
CA SER A 36 -13.70 -5.15 -22.00
C SER A 36 -14.18 -5.50 -20.60
N ILE A 37 -13.32 -5.42 -19.61
CA ILE A 37 -13.77 -5.34 -18.23
C ILE A 37 -14.56 -4.03 -18.18
N GLN A 38 -15.81 -4.09 -18.60
CA GLN A 38 -16.79 -3.14 -18.15
C GLN A 38 -16.85 -3.34 -16.65
N PRO A 39 -16.90 -2.25 -15.86
CA PRO A 39 -17.24 -2.36 -14.46
C PRO A 39 -18.47 -3.25 -14.38
N SER A 40 -18.31 -4.45 -13.82
CA SER A 40 -19.41 -5.37 -13.65
C SER A 40 -20.42 -4.68 -12.76
N ASP A 41 -21.61 -4.61 -13.28
CA ASP A 41 -22.88 -4.35 -12.60
C ASP A 41 -22.77 -3.57 -11.30
N THR A 42 -22.86 -2.24 -11.46
CA THR A 42 -22.88 -1.27 -10.38
C THR A 42 -24.10 -1.55 -9.52
N SER A 43 -23.93 -2.30 -8.44
CA SER A 43 -24.67 -1.94 -7.25
C SER A 43 -24.25 -0.48 -6.97
N GLU A 44 -25.12 0.49 -7.28
CA GLU A 44 -24.83 1.92 -7.15
C GLU A 44 -24.13 2.16 -5.81
N ASP A 45 -22.87 2.61 -5.85
CA ASP A 45 -22.13 2.91 -4.63
C ASP A 45 -22.85 4.07 -3.95
N LYS A 46 -23.62 3.73 -2.93
CA LYS A 46 -24.53 4.67 -2.28
C LYS A 46 -23.76 5.85 -1.71
N PRO A 47 -24.31 7.06 -1.76
CA PRO A 47 -23.74 8.21 -1.06
C PRO A 47 -23.42 7.89 0.41
N ALA A 48 -22.30 8.38 0.90
CA ALA A 48 -21.80 8.08 2.24
C ALA A 48 -22.83 8.35 3.35
N GLU A 49 -23.64 9.41 3.22
CA GLU A 49 -24.70 9.75 4.16
C GLU A 49 -25.86 8.74 4.21
N GLN A 50 -26.02 7.90 3.21
CA GLN A 50 -27.03 6.84 3.20
C GLN A 50 -26.55 5.56 3.89
N VAL A 51 -25.23 5.39 4.02
CA VAL A 51 -24.60 4.19 4.58
C VAL A 51 -24.07 4.44 5.99
N TYR A 52 -23.49 5.60 6.23
CA TYR A 52 -22.88 5.98 7.50
C TYR A 52 -23.68 7.07 8.22
N LYS A 53 -23.65 7.00 9.54
CA LYS A 53 -24.32 8.00 10.37
C LYS A 53 -23.49 9.28 10.49
N ASN A 54 -24.20 10.41 10.62
CA ASN A 54 -23.63 11.72 10.93
C ASN A 54 -22.61 12.24 9.89
N ILE A 55 -22.82 11.94 8.61
CA ILE A 55 -22.06 12.51 7.50
C ILE A 55 -22.60 13.92 7.22
N GLN A 56 -21.78 14.97 7.41
CA GLN A 56 -22.20 16.37 7.26
C GLN A 56 -21.52 17.04 6.05
N VAL A 57 -20.20 16.99 5.93
CA VAL A 57 -19.40 17.70 4.91
C VAL A 57 -18.93 16.83 3.76
N LEU A 58 -19.18 15.52 3.83
CA LEU A 58 -18.80 14.50 2.83
C LEU A 58 -20.03 13.89 2.14
N LYS A 59 -21.14 14.64 2.09
CA LYS A 59 -22.36 14.23 1.39
C LYS A 59 -22.12 14.10 -0.10
N GLY A 60 -22.79 13.14 -0.73
CA GLY A 60 -22.67 12.84 -2.15
C GLY A 60 -21.42 12.05 -2.53
N MET A 61 -20.48 11.84 -1.59
CA MET A 61 -19.30 11.02 -1.84
C MET A 61 -19.69 9.53 -1.82
N PRO A 62 -19.13 8.71 -2.72
CA PRO A 62 -19.31 7.26 -2.68
C PRO A 62 -18.96 6.67 -1.32
N SER A 63 -19.78 5.79 -0.78
CA SER A 63 -19.58 5.23 0.56
C SER A 63 -18.29 4.40 0.68
N SER A 64 -17.85 3.74 -0.39
CA SER A 64 -16.59 3.01 -0.48
C SER A 64 -15.37 3.92 -0.26
N GLN A 65 -15.44 5.19 -0.66
CA GLN A 65 -14.34 6.14 -0.56
C GLN A 65 -14.14 6.72 0.85
N LEU A 66 -15.10 6.56 1.76
CA LEU A 66 -15.06 7.24 3.06
C LEU A 66 -13.80 6.88 3.86
N HIS A 67 -13.42 5.62 3.88
CA HIS A 67 -12.24 5.18 4.62
C HIS A 67 -10.93 5.70 4.03
N THR A 68 -10.81 5.67 2.72
CA THR A 68 -9.64 6.22 2.02
C THR A 68 -9.48 7.71 2.32
N VAL A 69 -10.59 8.46 2.37
CA VAL A 69 -10.59 9.88 2.75
C VAL A 69 -10.20 10.06 4.22
N MET A 70 -10.70 9.25 5.15
CA MET A 70 -10.32 9.33 6.57
C MET A 70 -8.84 9.03 6.77
N ARG A 71 -8.28 8.06 6.03
CA ARG A 71 -6.83 7.77 6.02
C ARG A 71 -6.03 8.97 5.50
N PHE A 72 -6.47 9.57 4.40
CA PHE A 72 -5.82 10.75 3.83
C PHE A 72 -5.78 11.91 4.83
N ILE A 73 -6.91 12.20 5.51
CA ILE A 73 -6.98 13.24 6.54
C ILE A 73 -6.02 12.93 7.70
N SER A 74 -6.06 11.71 8.23
CA SER A 74 -5.18 11.28 9.33
C SER A 74 -3.71 11.43 8.98
N SER A 75 -3.32 11.00 7.80
CA SER A 75 -1.96 11.10 7.27
C SER A 75 -1.52 12.54 7.08
N SER A 76 -2.40 13.36 6.49
CA SER A 76 -2.11 14.79 6.28
C SER A 76 -1.87 15.56 7.57
N LEU A 77 -2.46 15.10 8.68
CA LEU A 77 -2.30 15.71 9.99
C LEU A 77 -1.27 14.99 10.89
N GLY A 78 -0.74 13.83 10.48
CA GLY A 78 0.17 13.02 11.29
C GLY A 78 -0.50 12.44 12.56
N VAL A 79 -1.81 12.11 12.50
CA VAL A 79 -2.58 11.63 13.66
C VAL A 79 -3.26 10.29 13.38
N ARG A 80 -3.76 9.65 14.45
CA ARG A 80 -4.57 8.42 14.38
C ARG A 80 -6.06 8.75 14.44
N CYS A 81 -6.90 7.75 14.15
CA CYS A 81 -8.36 7.90 14.12
C CYS A 81 -8.94 8.41 15.44
N ASP A 82 -8.34 8.04 16.57
CA ASP A 82 -8.75 8.47 17.90
C ASP A 82 -8.47 9.95 18.23
N PHE A 83 -7.75 10.65 17.37
CA PHE A 83 -7.64 12.11 17.49
C PHE A 83 -8.98 12.82 17.26
N CYS A 84 -9.78 12.34 16.30
CA CYS A 84 -11.08 12.91 15.96
C CYS A 84 -12.27 12.06 16.39
N HIS A 85 -12.09 10.74 16.54
CA HIS A 85 -13.18 9.82 16.91
C HIS A 85 -13.05 9.31 18.34
N VAL A 86 -14.20 9.05 18.96
CA VAL A 86 -14.24 8.47 20.31
C VAL A 86 -13.83 7.01 20.24
N ARG A 87 -12.87 6.62 21.06
CA ARG A 87 -12.47 5.23 21.20
C ARG A 87 -13.46 4.50 22.12
N ALA A 88 -13.85 3.29 21.74
CA ALA A 88 -14.58 2.40 22.64
C ALA A 88 -13.60 1.45 23.33
N ASP A 89 -13.82 1.17 24.60
CA ASP A 89 -13.00 0.22 25.36
C ASP A 89 -13.26 -1.22 24.90
N LYS A 90 -14.47 -1.50 24.44
CA LYS A 90 -14.89 -2.80 23.89
C LYS A 90 -15.83 -2.59 22.70
N GLY A 91 -15.67 -3.40 21.66
CA GLY A 91 -16.51 -3.37 20.47
C GLY A 91 -16.18 -2.27 19.46
N PRO A 92 -17.04 -2.06 18.45
CA PRO A 92 -16.84 -1.05 17.42
C PRO A 92 -16.86 0.37 18.00
N TRP A 93 -15.99 1.24 17.48
CA TRP A 93 -15.96 2.63 17.89
C TRP A 93 -17.22 3.37 17.39
N PRO A 94 -17.83 4.24 18.23
CA PRO A 94 -18.98 5.05 17.83
C PRO A 94 -18.52 6.22 16.96
N MET A 95 -18.18 5.94 15.71
CA MET A 95 -17.58 6.89 14.76
C MET A 95 -18.48 8.10 14.48
N GLU A 96 -19.80 7.95 14.68
CA GLU A 96 -20.79 9.01 14.50
C GLU A 96 -20.78 10.08 15.59
N LYS A 97 -20.25 9.80 16.79
CA LYS A 97 -20.26 10.74 17.92
C LYS A 97 -19.43 11.98 17.66
N ASP A 98 -19.90 13.12 18.16
CA ASP A 98 -19.27 14.44 18.02
C ASP A 98 -18.65 14.95 19.36
N ASP A 99 -18.37 14.05 20.29
CA ASP A 99 -17.85 14.41 21.62
C ASP A 99 -16.46 15.07 21.58
N LYS A 100 -15.72 14.90 20.46
CA LYS A 100 -14.40 15.49 20.28
C LYS A 100 -14.46 16.78 19.45
N LYS A 101 -13.99 17.89 20.02
CA LYS A 101 -13.89 19.18 19.31
C LYS A 101 -13.08 19.09 18.01
N THR A 102 -12.04 18.26 17.98
CA THR A 102 -11.19 18.03 16.80
C THR A 102 -11.97 17.52 15.59
N LYS A 103 -13.06 16.76 15.80
CA LYS A 103 -13.94 16.32 14.72
C LYS A 103 -14.74 17.48 14.11
N GLY A 104 -15.22 18.41 14.96
CA GLY A 104 -15.86 19.66 14.51
C GLY A 104 -14.89 20.52 13.69
N THR A 105 -13.69 20.77 14.24
CA THR A 105 -12.62 21.50 13.54
C THR A 105 -12.27 20.86 12.19
N ALA A 106 -12.20 19.53 12.12
CA ALA A 106 -11.95 18.85 10.84
C ALA A 106 -13.03 19.13 9.79
N ARG A 107 -14.31 19.19 10.18
CA ARG A 107 -15.41 19.57 9.28
C ARG A 107 -15.28 21.01 8.77
N GLU A 108 -14.91 21.94 9.64
CA GLU A 108 -14.67 23.34 9.27
C GLU A 108 -13.51 23.44 8.27
N MET A 109 -12.42 22.71 8.49
CA MET A 109 -11.27 22.67 7.57
C MET A 109 -11.62 22.04 6.24
N ILE A 110 -12.41 20.98 6.20
CA ILE A 110 -12.90 20.37 4.95
C ILE A 110 -13.77 21.39 4.17
N THR A 111 -14.64 22.10 4.84
CA THR A 111 -15.49 23.14 4.23
C THR A 111 -14.63 24.27 3.65
N MET A 112 -13.66 24.75 4.41
CA MET A 112 -12.70 25.77 3.95
C MET A 112 -11.91 25.31 2.72
N MET A 113 -11.35 24.10 2.76
CA MET A 113 -10.58 23.52 1.64
C MET A 113 -11.43 23.42 0.36
N LYS A 114 -12.68 22.93 0.47
CA LYS A 114 -13.59 22.87 -0.67
C LYS A 114 -13.85 24.26 -1.23
N LYS A 115 -14.16 25.24 -0.37
CA LYS A 115 -14.40 26.61 -0.79
C LYS A 115 -13.20 27.25 -1.49
N ILE A 116 -11.98 27.00 -1.03
CA ILE A 116 -10.76 27.48 -1.70
C ILE A 116 -10.66 26.90 -3.12
N ASN A 117 -10.91 25.60 -3.28
CA ASN A 117 -10.88 24.96 -4.59
C ASN A 117 -11.99 25.48 -5.54
N ASP A 118 -13.19 25.64 -5.01
CA ASP A 118 -14.33 26.14 -5.78
C ASP A 118 -14.12 27.60 -6.23
N ASP A 119 -13.72 28.47 -5.31
CA ASP A 119 -13.60 29.92 -5.56
C ASP A 119 -12.38 30.27 -6.43
N ASN A 120 -11.28 29.49 -6.36
CA ASN A 120 -9.99 29.90 -6.95
C ASN A 120 -9.48 28.92 -8.00
N PHE A 121 -9.99 27.70 -8.05
CA PHE A 121 -9.48 26.64 -8.92
C PHE A 121 -10.58 25.92 -9.72
N GLU A 122 -11.74 26.54 -9.90
CA GLU A 122 -12.85 26.00 -10.70
C GLU A 122 -13.32 24.61 -10.23
N GLY A 123 -13.26 24.36 -8.91
CA GLY A 123 -13.57 23.06 -8.30
C GLY A 123 -12.49 21.98 -8.47
N ARG A 124 -11.36 22.30 -9.13
CA ARG A 124 -10.23 21.38 -9.21
C ARG A 124 -9.57 21.25 -7.83
N GLN A 125 -9.15 20.02 -7.49
CA GLN A 125 -8.55 19.73 -6.18
C GLN A 125 -7.05 20.08 -6.13
N GLU A 126 -6.72 21.35 -6.26
CA GLU A 126 -5.35 21.88 -6.19
C GLU A 126 -4.88 22.00 -4.74
N VAL A 127 -5.80 22.32 -3.83
CA VAL A 127 -5.54 22.42 -2.39
C VAL A 127 -6.21 21.26 -1.66
N ASN A 128 -5.47 20.61 -0.79
CA ASN A 128 -5.96 19.53 0.07
C ASN A 128 -5.39 19.64 1.50
N CYS A 129 -5.74 18.70 2.37
CA CYS A 129 -5.29 18.74 3.76
C CYS A 129 -3.75 18.76 3.87
N ALA A 130 -3.06 17.97 3.06
CA ALA A 130 -1.60 17.88 3.09
C ALA A 130 -0.92 19.16 2.61
N THR A 131 -1.57 19.94 1.73
CA THR A 131 -1.04 21.23 1.23
C THR A 131 -0.71 22.19 2.37
N CYS A 132 -1.57 22.21 3.41
CA CYS A 132 -1.38 23.10 4.55
C CYS A 132 -0.75 22.38 5.76
N HIS A 133 -1.15 21.14 6.03
CA HIS A 133 -0.76 20.44 7.27
C HIS A 133 0.57 19.68 7.17
N ASN A 134 0.88 19.09 6.01
CA ASN A 134 2.14 18.42 5.73
C ASN A 134 2.63 17.50 6.88
N GLY A 135 1.72 16.66 7.41
CA GLY A 135 2.01 15.73 8.51
C GLY A 135 1.93 16.33 9.93
N SER A 136 1.35 17.52 10.10
CA SER A 136 1.19 18.17 11.40
C SER A 136 -0.23 18.67 11.62
N THR A 137 -0.71 18.60 12.87
CA THR A 137 -2.04 19.15 13.24
C THR A 137 -2.13 20.67 13.11
N LYS A 138 -0.99 21.36 13.12
CA LYS A 138 -0.89 22.81 12.88
C LYS A 138 -0.04 23.03 11.63
N PRO A 139 -0.52 23.80 10.64
CA PRO A 139 0.29 24.17 9.50
C PRO A 139 1.58 24.88 9.94
N VAL A 140 2.69 24.59 9.27
CA VAL A 140 3.96 25.25 9.50
C VAL A 140 3.94 26.58 8.78
N SER A 141 4.12 27.68 9.50
CA SER A 141 4.02 29.05 8.98
C SER A 141 5.35 29.63 8.44
N TYR A 142 6.39 28.82 8.39
CA TYR A 142 7.71 29.22 7.88
C TYR A 142 8.28 28.15 6.94
N PRO A 143 9.05 28.54 5.92
CA PRO A 143 9.68 27.57 5.05
C PRO A 143 10.73 26.75 5.82
N PRO A 144 10.91 25.45 5.51
CA PRO A 144 11.95 24.64 6.12
C PRO A 144 13.33 25.23 5.78
N PHE A 145 14.20 25.39 6.78
CA PHE A 145 15.52 25.97 6.62
C PHE A 145 16.51 25.13 5.81
N SER A 146 16.26 23.86 5.64
CA SER A 146 17.03 22.97 4.79
C SER A 146 16.13 21.85 4.30
N THR A 147 15.98 21.78 3.00
CA THR A 147 15.71 20.51 2.36
C THR A 147 17.06 20.00 1.85
N GLU A 148 17.74 19.16 2.59
CA GLU A 148 18.71 18.29 1.97
C GLU A 148 17.96 17.45 0.96
N LYS A 149 17.96 17.91 -0.27
CA LYS A 149 17.45 17.13 -1.37
C LYS A 149 18.44 15.99 -1.54
N TYR A 150 18.00 14.78 -1.27
CA TYR A 150 18.73 13.56 -1.57
C TYR A 150 18.98 13.38 -3.08
N ASP A 151 18.55 14.35 -3.89
CA ASP A 151 18.74 14.38 -5.34
C ASP A 151 20.22 14.55 -5.69
N ILE A 152 20.76 13.60 -6.41
CA ILE A 152 22.10 13.71 -7.01
C ILE A 152 21.92 14.46 -8.33
N ARG A 153 22.61 15.59 -8.48
CA ARG A 153 22.67 16.31 -9.76
C ARG A 153 23.42 15.47 -10.78
N VAL A 154 22.70 14.97 -11.79
CA VAL A 154 23.26 14.22 -12.90
C VAL A 154 22.90 14.92 -14.20
N ASN A 155 23.78 14.84 -15.19
CA ASN A 155 23.40 15.18 -16.55
C ASN A 155 22.36 14.15 -17.02
N LYS A 156 21.20 14.62 -17.47
CA LYS A 156 20.13 13.73 -17.94
C LYS A 156 20.54 12.87 -19.14
N ASP A 157 21.45 13.39 -19.96
CA ASP A 157 21.97 12.67 -21.15
C ASP A 157 22.94 11.54 -20.76
N SER A 158 23.41 11.51 -19.50
CA SER A 158 24.27 10.43 -18.98
C SER A 158 23.50 9.36 -18.21
N LEU A 159 22.19 9.47 -18.10
CA LEU A 159 21.36 8.45 -17.47
C LEU A 159 21.28 7.20 -18.39
N PRO A 160 21.32 6.00 -17.79
CA PRO A 160 21.20 4.78 -18.58
C PRO A 160 19.78 4.62 -19.16
N GLU A 161 19.69 3.83 -20.22
CA GLU A 161 18.39 3.38 -20.71
C GLU A 161 17.68 2.56 -19.63
N VAL A 162 16.36 2.67 -19.58
CA VAL A 162 15.55 2.00 -18.54
C VAL A 162 15.70 0.48 -18.61
N SER A 163 15.82 -0.10 -19.81
CA SER A 163 16.07 -1.53 -20.00
C SER A 163 17.35 -1.98 -19.29
N THR A 164 18.43 -1.20 -19.40
CA THR A 164 19.70 -1.51 -18.72
C THR A 164 19.54 -1.59 -17.19
N VAL A 165 18.76 -0.68 -16.61
CA VAL A 165 18.50 -0.67 -15.15
C VAL A 165 17.66 -1.87 -14.74
N ILE A 166 16.61 -2.17 -15.51
CA ILE A 166 15.69 -3.29 -15.22
C ILE A 166 16.39 -4.64 -15.43
N ASP A 167 17.16 -4.80 -16.49
CA ASP A 167 17.91 -6.04 -16.75
C ASP A 167 18.96 -6.29 -15.64
N LYS A 168 19.64 -5.23 -15.19
CA LYS A 168 20.57 -5.31 -14.08
C LYS A 168 19.86 -5.77 -12.80
N TYR A 169 18.69 -5.23 -12.52
CA TYR A 169 17.87 -5.64 -11.37
C TYR A 169 17.44 -7.11 -11.48
N LEU A 170 16.86 -7.52 -12.61
CA LEU A 170 16.43 -8.90 -12.81
C LEU A 170 17.59 -9.88 -12.63
N ASN A 171 18.75 -9.57 -13.19
CA ASN A 171 19.95 -10.40 -13.02
C ASN A 171 20.42 -10.43 -11.56
N ALA A 172 20.35 -9.31 -10.84
CA ALA A 172 20.75 -9.20 -9.44
C ALA A 172 19.88 -10.04 -8.51
N ILE A 173 18.59 -10.24 -8.83
CA ILE A 173 17.67 -11.05 -8.02
C ILE A 173 17.62 -12.54 -8.42
N GLY A 174 18.41 -12.98 -9.42
CA GLY A 174 18.46 -14.39 -9.88
C GLY A 174 17.74 -14.67 -11.19
N GLY A 175 17.10 -13.67 -11.79
CA GLY A 175 16.45 -13.76 -13.10
C GLY A 175 15.06 -14.41 -13.08
N LYS A 176 14.27 -14.08 -14.08
CA LYS A 176 12.89 -14.56 -14.21
C LYS A 176 12.78 -16.09 -14.19
N SER A 177 13.72 -16.79 -14.84
CA SER A 177 13.69 -18.26 -14.93
C SER A 177 13.80 -18.97 -13.58
N ALA A 178 14.48 -18.37 -12.58
CA ALA A 178 14.54 -18.92 -11.24
C ALA A 178 13.21 -18.73 -10.52
N PHE A 179 12.59 -17.54 -10.64
CA PHE A 179 11.28 -17.25 -10.06
C PHE A 179 10.16 -18.10 -10.66
N ASP A 180 10.17 -18.37 -11.97
CA ASP A 180 9.14 -19.18 -12.66
C ASP A 180 9.08 -20.64 -12.14
N LYS A 181 10.14 -21.12 -11.50
CA LYS A 181 10.20 -22.46 -10.87
C LYS A 181 9.53 -22.49 -9.49
N ILE A 182 9.33 -21.34 -8.88
CA ILE A 182 8.69 -21.26 -7.57
C ILE A 182 7.17 -21.35 -7.74
N LYS A 183 6.53 -22.27 -7.01
CA LYS A 183 5.07 -22.48 -7.05
C LYS A 183 4.39 -22.15 -5.74
N THR A 184 5.11 -22.29 -4.65
CA THR A 184 4.66 -21.93 -3.30
C THR A 184 5.77 -21.20 -2.57
N ARG A 185 5.39 -20.31 -1.65
CA ARG A 185 6.33 -19.62 -0.76
C ARG A 185 5.71 -19.45 0.61
N THR A 186 6.47 -19.75 1.64
CA THR A 186 6.13 -19.39 3.02
C THR A 186 7.16 -18.41 3.55
N ILE A 187 6.68 -17.39 4.25
CA ILE A 187 7.50 -16.35 4.86
C ILE A 187 7.11 -16.24 6.32
N LYS A 188 8.07 -16.28 7.23
CA LYS A 188 7.87 -16.07 8.67
C LYS A 188 8.77 -14.95 9.16
N GLY A 189 8.23 -14.10 10.00
CA GLY A 189 8.95 -12.96 10.54
C GLY A 189 8.20 -12.27 11.65
N GLU A 190 8.68 -11.09 12.01
CA GLU A 190 8.08 -10.20 13.01
C GLU A 190 7.93 -8.80 12.44
N SER A 191 6.79 -8.20 12.66
CA SER A 191 6.54 -6.78 12.39
C SER A 191 6.74 -5.96 13.66
N LEU A 192 7.60 -4.96 13.60
CA LEU A 192 7.75 -3.93 14.61
C LEU A 192 6.79 -2.78 14.28
N MET A 193 5.84 -2.54 15.17
CA MET A 193 4.84 -1.50 15.03
C MET A 193 5.36 -0.14 15.55
N PRO A 194 4.73 1.01 15.18
CA PRO A 194 5.13 2.33 15.65
C PRO A 194 5.12 2.52 17.17
N ASP A 195 4.30 1.75 17.88
CA ASP A 195 4.22 1.76 19.35
C ASP A 195 5.29 0.86 20.02
N GLY A 196 6.19 0.26 19.21
CA GLY A 196 7.24 -0.63 19.68
C GLY A 196 6.80 -2.08 19.89
N SER A 197 5.53 -2.42 19.72
CA SER A 197 5.05 -3.80 19.82
C SER A 197 5.57 -4.65 18.66
N LYS A 198 5.89 -5.91 18.95
CA LYS A 198 6.29 -6.90 17.96
C LYS A 198 5.14 -7.86 17.69
N GLN A 199 4.87 -8.09 16.43
CA GLN A 199 3.78 -8.95 15.99
C GLN A 199 4.33 -10.05 15.08
N PRO A 200 4.26 -11.32 15.48
CA PRO A 200 4.60 -12.42 14.60
C PRO A 200 3.75 -12.41 13.33
N VAL A 201 4.40 -12.62 12.19
CA VAL A 201 3.78 -12.65 10.87
C VAL A 201 4.11 -13.95 10.16
N GLU A 202 3.09 -14.58 9.58
CA GLU A 202 3.24 -15.68 8.64
C GLU A 202 2.52 -15.32 7.34
N ILE A 203 3.22 -15.46 6.21
CA ILE A 203 2.64 -15.28 4.88
C ILE A 203 2.80 -16.59 4.11
N ILE A 204 1.74 -17.01 3.43
CA ILE A 204 1.74 -18.17 2.55
C ILE A 204 1.22 -17.73 1.18
N GLN A 205 1.97 -18.05 0.16
CA GLN A 205 1.62 -17.76 -1.22
C GLN A 205 1.62 -19.04 -2.05
N SER A 206 0.67 -19.18 -2.95
CA SER A 206 0.64 -20.25 -3.94
C SER A 206 0.22 -19.71 -5.30
N ALA A 207 1.01 -20.05 -6.31
CA ALA A 207 0.75 -19.63 -7.69
C ALA A 207 -0.61 -20.15 -8.18
N PRO A 208 -1.33 -19.39 -9.02
CA PRO A 208 -0.91 -18.07 -9.51
C PRO A 208 -1.25 -16.92 -8.56
N ASP A 209 -2.25 -17.04 -7.69
CA ASP A 209 -2.92 -15.90 -7.04
C ASP A 209 -3.52 -16.21 -5.66
N LYS A 210 -3.12 -17.34 -5.05
CA LYS A 210 -3.53 -17.65 -3.68
C LYS A 210 -2.61 -16.97 -2.68
N TYR A 211 -3.21 -16.36 -1.66
CA TYR A 211 -2.50 -15.62 -0.65
C TYR A 211 -3.14 -15.79 0.74
N TYR A 212 -2.31 -15.90 1.75
CA TYR A 212 -2.71 -15.94 3.14
C TYR A 212 -1.70 -15.16 3.99
N ILE A 213 -2.19 -14.36 4.92
CA ILE A 213 -1.38 -13.74 5.95
C ILE A 213 -2.02 -13.90 7.33
N SER A 214 -1.21 -14.24 8.30
CA SER A 214 -1.55 -14.23 9.72
C SER A 214 -0.66 -13.25 10.45
N LYS A 215 -1.25 -12.38 11.25
CA LYS A 215 -0.54 -11.43 12.11
C LYS A 215 -1.11 -11.53 13.51
N THR A 216 -0.26 -11.85 14.49
CA THR A 216 -0.68 -11.97 15.88
C THR A 216 -0.58 -10.62 16.58
N THR A 217 -1.71 -10.12 17.07
CA THR A 217 -1.81 -8.86 17.81
C THR A 217 -2.20 -9.12 19.26
N GLU A 218 -2.12 -8.10 20.11
CA GLU A 218 -2.64 -8.17 21.50
C GLU A 218 -4.12 -8.56 21.58
N ASN A 219 -4.88 -8.22 20.54
CA ASN A 219 -6.31 -8.53 20.44
C ASN A 219 -6.59 -9.90 19.82
N GLY A 220 -5.58 -10.74 19.62
CA GLY A 220 -5.65 -12.03 18.96
C GLY A 220 -5.20 -11.98 17.48
N PRO A 221 -5.24 -13.11 16.78
CA PRO A 221 -4.77 -13.18 15.41
C PRO A 221 -5.69 -12.44 14.46
N THR A 222 -5.08 -11.77 13.51
CA THR A 222 -5.73 -11.31 12.28
C THR A 222 -5.32 -12.21 11.16
N LEU A 223 -6.29 -12.75 10.48
CA LEU A 223 -6.08 -13.63 9.34
C LEU A 223 -6.73 -13.00 8.12
N ILE A 224 -6.03 -12.98 7.01
CA ILE A 224 -6.57 -12.59 5.72
C ILE A 224 -6.16 -13.65 4.71
N GLY A 225 -7.07 -14.06 3.87
CA GLY A 225 -6.79 -15.03 2.82
C GLY A 225 -7.51 -14.71 1.53
N CYS A 226 -6.97 -15.28 0.45
CA CYS A 226 -7.56 -15.23 -0.89
C CYS A 226 -7.25 -16.53 -1.62
N ASN A 227 -8.29 -17.10 -2.23
CA ASN A 227 -8.16 -18.30 -3.06
C ASN A 227 -8.01 -18.00 -4.56
N GLY A 228 -7.71 -16.72 -4.91
CA GLY A 228 -7.63 -16.22 -6.27
C GLY A 228 -8.90 -15.48 -6.72
N SER A 229 -10.07 -15.97 -6.35
CA SER A 229 -11.35 -15.38 -6.73
C SER A 229 -11.98 -14.56 -5.61
N LYS A 230 -11.98 -15.10 -4.39
CA LYS A 230 -12.58 -14.51 -3.19
C LYS A 230 -11.54 -14.26 -2.11
N GLY A 231 -11.65 -13.11 -1.46
CA GLY A 231 -10.87 -12.77 -0.29
C GLY A 231 -11.73 -12.73 0.96
N TRP A 232 -11.10 -12.99 2.09
CA TRP A 232 -11.76 -13.00 3.38
C TRP A 232 -10.82 -12.45 4.47
N ILE A 233 -11.43 -11.99 5.56
CA ILE A 233 -10.73 -11.56 6.76
C ILE A 233 -11.39 -12.17 8.01
N LYS A 234 -10.56 -12.61 8.97
CA LYS A 234 -10.99 -13.02 10.31
C LYS A 234 -10.22 -12.23 11.36
N LEU A 235 -10.97 -11.53 12.19
CA LEU A 235 -10.53 -10.82 13.39
C LEU A 235 -11.13 -11.52 14.62
N LYS A 236 -10.69 -11.16 15.82
CA LYS A 236 -11.21 -11.72 17.08
C LYS A 236 -12.73 -11.73 17.20
N PHE A 237 -13.41 -10.70 16.67
CA PHE A 237 -14.86 -10.52 16.81
C PHE A 237 -15.57 -10.34 15.47
N TYR A 238 -14.89 -10.59 14.36
CA TYR A 238 -15.45 -10.41 13.03
C TYR A 238 -14.83 -11.39 12.04
N GLN A 239 -15.68 -11.90 11.14
CA GLN A 239 -15.26 -12.70 9.99
C GLN A 239 -16.18 -12.38 8.82
N GLY A 240 -15.62 -12.14 7.64
CA GLY A 240 -16.39 -11.83 6.43
C GLY A 240 -15.57 -11.87 5.15
N GLU A 241 -16.28 -11.82 4.03
CA GLU A 241 -15.67 -11.64 2.71
C GLU A 241 -15.18 -10.18 2.56
N LEU A 242 -14.12 -10.00 1.79
CA LEU A 242 -13.61 -8.69 1.39
C LEU A 242 -14.45 -8.14 0.24
N ASP A 243 -14.65 -6.84 0.20
CA ASP A 243 -15.26 -6.18 -0.94
C ASP A 243 -14.25 -6.01 -2.10
N GLU A 244 -14.72 -5.48 -3.25
CA GLU A 244 -13.89 -5.38 -4.45
C GLU A 244 -12.66 -4.48 -4.26
N ASP A 245 -12.77 -3.38 -3.49
CA ASP A 245 -11.66 -2.47 -3.25
C ASP A 245 -10.60 -3.12 -2.35
N ASP A 246 -11.03 -3.80 -1.29
CA ASP A 246 -10.16 -4.57 -0.42
C ASP A 246 -9.53 -5.76 -1.16
N MET A 247 -10.29 -6.42 -2.05
CA MET A 247 -9.77 -7.48 -2.92
C MET A 247 -8.72 -6.96 -3.91
N MET A 248 -8.92 -5.79 -4.46
CA MET A 248 -7.93 -5.20 -5.37
C MET A 248 -6.61 -4.90 -4.63
N ASP A 249 -6.69 -4.37 -3.41
CA ASP A 249 -5.51 -4.16 -2.57
C ASP A 249 -4.86 -5.50 -2.21
N LEU A 250 -5.64 -6.52 -1.83
CA LEU A 250 -5.12 -7.84 -1.49
C LEU A 250 -4.46 -8.54 -2.69
N ARG A 251 -5.01 -8.41 -3.89
CA ARG A 251 -4.39 -8.93 -5.12
C ARG A 251 -3.06 -8.26 -5.43
N LYS A 252 -2.93 -6.96 -5.13
CA LYS A 252 -1.65 -6.25 -5.25
C LYS A 252 -0.65 -6.77 -4.22
N GLU A 253 -1.09 -7.02 -2.99
CA GLU A 253 -0.24 -7.50 -1.91
C GLU A 253 0.17 -8.96 -2.09
N GLY A 254 -0.78 -9.79 -2.44
CA GLY A 254 -0.63 -11.24 -2.54
C GLY A 254 0.04 -11.73 -3.80
N GLU A 255 0.43 -10.82 -4.69
CA GLU A 255 0.94 -11.19 -5.97
C GLU A 255 2.20 -12.04 -5.94
N PHE A 256 2.09 -13.20 -6.57
CA PHE A 256 3.15 -14.20 -6.54
C PHE A 256 4.33 -13.86 -7.46
N CYS A 257 5.56 -13.89 -6.96
CA CYS A 257 6.78 -13.60 -7.71
C CYS A 257 6.81 -12.24 -8.42
N ARG A 258 6.18 -11.25 -7.85
CA ARG A 258 6.07 -9.85 -8.32
C ARG A 258 7.41 -9.16 -8.59
N GLU A 259 8.48 -9.64 -7.98
CA GLU A 259 9.84 -9.12 -8.15
C GLU A 259 10.26 -9.12 -9.62
N THR A 260 9.71 -10.04 -10.41
CA THR A 260 10.04 -10.19 -11.84
C THR A 260 9.09 -9.44 -12.77
N ASN A 261 8.16 -8.66 -12.25
CA ASN A 261 7.07 -8.08 -13.04
C ASN A 261 7.22 -6.60 -13.35
N ILE A 262 8.19 -5.94 -12.76
CA ILE A 262 8.53 -4.53 -13.06
C ILE A 262 8.70 -4.27 -14.57
N PRO A 263 9.29 -5.16 -15.39
CA PRO A 263 9.37 -4.94 -16.83
C PRO A 263 8.03 -4.75 -17.55
N ASN A 264 6.95 -5.22 -16.93
CA ASN A 264 5.59 -5.12 -17.49
C ASN A 264 4.88 -3.80 -17.16
N TYR A 265 5.50 -2.94 -16.36
CA TYR A 265 4.96 -1.61 -16.08
C TYR A 265 5.02 -0.74 -17.33
N SER A 266 4.06 0.16 -17.49
CA SER A 266 4.01 1.07 -18.63
C SER A 266 4.75 2.38 -18.36
N ASN A 267 5.18 3.04 -19.43
CA ASN A 267 5.82 4.36 -19.39
C ASN A 267 7.07 4.44 -18.50
N LEU A 268 7.80 3.34 -18.35
CA LEU A 268 9.02 3.30 -17.55
C LEU A 268 10.09 4.21 -18.13
N LYS A 269 10.68 5.07 -17.29
CA LYS A 269 11.75 5.99 -17.66
C LYS A 269 12.67 6.26 -16.48
N VAL A 270 13.99 6.24 -16.71
CA VAL A 270 14.96 6.75 -15.73
C VAL A 270 14.88 8.27 -15.70
N THR A 271 14.65 8.85 -14.55
CA THR A 271 14.41 10.29 -14.37
C THR A 271 15.49 11.01 -13.59
N GLY A 272 16.35 10.27 -12.89
CA GLY A 272 17.42 10.84 -12.10
C GLY A 272 18.13 9.82 -11.22
N MET A 273 18.91 10.34 -10.28
CA MET A 273 19.55 9.56 -9.21
C MET A 273 19.27 10.21 -7.87
N GLN A 274 19.13 9.38 -6.84
CA GLN A 274 18.99 9.83 -5.46
C GLN A 274 19.87 9.02 -4.52
N LYS A 275 20.18 9.61 -3.38
CA LYS A 275 20.72 8.89 -2.22
C LYS A 275 19.56 8.30 -1.44
N ILE A 276 19.60 7.01 -1.19
CA ILE A 276 18.60 6.29 -0.41
C ILE A 276 19.23 5.92 0.93
N PRO A 277 18.73 6.49 2.04
CA PRO A 277 19.18 6.10 3.38
C PRO A 277 18.95 4.61 3.62
N SER A 278 19.89 3.98 4.30
CA SER A 278 19.72 2.60 4.73
C SER A 278 18.65 2.50 5.83
N ILE A 279 17.82 1.47 5.74
CA ILE A 279 16.91 1.10 6.85
C ILE A 279 17.57 0.12 7.84
N LEU A 280 18.78 -0.36 7.52
CA LEU A 280 19.61 -1.10 8.46
C LEU A 280 20.28 -0.11 9.42
N PRO A 281 20.24 -0.36 10.74
CA PRO A 281 20.96 0.46 11.71
C PRO A 281 22.46 0.51 11.38
N GLY A 282 22.99 1.75 11.24
CA GLY A 282 24.39 1.98 10.89
C GLY A 282 24.77 1.64 9.44
N GLY A 283 23.81 1.38 8.58
CA GLY A 283 24.05 1.14 7.16
C GLY A 283 24.29 2.44 6.39
N ASP A 284 25.09 2.36 5.32
CA ASP A 284 25.44 3.49 4.48
C ASP A 284 24.30 3.89 3.54
N GLU A 285 24.26 5.17 3.16
CA GLU A 285 23.42 5.65 2.06
C GLU A 285 23.86 5.00 0.74
N ARG A 286 22.88 4.64 -0.09
CA ARG A 286 23.13 4.03 -1.40
C ARG A 286 22.69 5.00 -2.52
N LYS A 287 23.48 5.07 -3.58
CA LYS A 287 23.08 5.80 -4.79
C LYS A 287 22.14 4.92 -5.61
N ALA A 288 21.00 5.45 -5.99
CA ALA A 288 20.00 4.72 -6.74
C ALA A 288 19.52 5.50 -7.97
N TYR A 289 19.28 4.80 -9.06
CA TYR A 289 18.53 5.33 -10.19
C TYR A 289 17.06 5.43 -9.84
N GLU A 290 16.45 6.60 -10.05
CA GLU A 290 15.01 6.78 -9.98
C GLU A 290 14.38 6.40 -11.32
N VAL A 291 13.53 5.40 -11.31
CA VAL A 291 12.70 5.00 -12.45
C VAL A 291 11.25 5.34 -12.14
N ARG A 292 10.58 6.07 -13.03
CA ARG A 292 9.15 6.39 -12.93
C ARG A 292 8.38 5.60 -13.96
N GLY A 293 7.13 5.27 -13.63
CA GLY A 293 6.23 4.58 -14.54
C GLY A 293 4.83 4.44 -13.98
N THR A 294 4.07 3.56 -14.59
CA THR A 294 2.72 3.20 -14.14
C THR A 294 2.67 1.69 -13.96
N ASP A 295 2.25 1.25 -12.77
CA ASP A 295 2.11 -0.18 -12.49
C ASP A 295 0.94 -0.80 -13.25
N ASN A 296 0.78 -2.12 -13.14
CA ASN A 296 -0.29 -2.85 -13.83
C ASN A 296 -1.69 -2.55 -13.28
N PHE A 297 -1.78 -1.82 -12.17
CA PHE A 297 -3.03 -1.38 -11.56
C PHE A 297 -3.35 0.10 -11.87
N GLY A 298 -2.53 0.74 -12.72
CA GLY A 298 -2.72 2.13 -13.13
C GLY A 298 -2.20 3.16 -12.13
N ASN A 299 -1.45 2.74 -11.09
CA ASN A 299 -0.88 3.69 -10.13
C ASN A 299 0.44 4.25 -10.67
N PHE A 300 0.65 5.57 -10.50
CA PHE A 300 1.96 6.15 -10.71
C PHE A 300 2.94 5.62 -9.67
N VAL A 301 4.13 5.17 -10.13
CA VAL A 301 5.16 4.58 -9.27
C VAL A 301 6.51 5.24 -9.48
N LYS A 302 7.30 5.28 -8.41
CA LYS A 302 8.74 5.54 -8.44
C LYS A 302 9.47 4.35 -7.86
N LEU A 303 10.46 3.86 -8.56
CA LEU A 303 11.29 2.72 -8.19
C LEU A 303 12.73 3.20 -8.08
N TYR A 304 13.43 2.80 -7.04
CA TYR A 304 14.80 3.22 -6.79
C TYR A 304 15.72 1.99 -6.80
N PHE A 305 16.49 1.86 -7.86
CA PHE A 305 17.43 0.75 -8.06
C PHE A 305 18.84 1.16 -7.70
N ASP A 306 19.48 0.42 -6.82
CA ASP A 306 20.88 0.63 -6.45
C ASP A 306 21.78 0.65 -7.69
N SER A 307 22.56 1.71 -7.83
CA SER A 307 23.40 1.90 -9.03
C SER A 307 24.55 0.89 -9.13
N GLU A 308 24.97 0.30 -8.00
CA GLU A 308 26.07 -0.67 -7.95
C GLU A 308 25.57 -2.10 -8.02
N SER A 309 24.66 -2.51 -7.11
CA SER A 309 24.16 -3.89 -7.05
C SER A 309 23.00 -4.17 -7.99
N GLY A 310 22.28 -3.16 -8.45
CA GLY A 310 21.05 -3.30 -9.22
C GLY A 310 19.80 -3.63 -8.38
N LEU A 311 19.93 -3.87 -7.08
CA LEU A 311 18.82 -4.25 -6.23
C LEU A 311 17.81 -3.09 -6.03
N LEU A 312 16.54 -3.41 -5.89
CA LEU A 312 15.49 -2.45 -5.58
C LEU A 312 15.61 -2.03 -4.11
N LEU A 313 15.84 -0.75 -3.84
CA LEU A 313 15.98 -0.21 -2.49
C LEU A 313 14.68 0.38 -1.96
N ARG A 314 13.87 0.98 -2.87
CA ARG A 314 12.63 1.68 -2.49
C ARG A 314 11.62 1.64 -3.61
N THR A 315 10.37 1.54 -3.23
CA THR A 315 9.21 1.79 -4.10
C THR A 315 8.34 2.86 -3.48
N ILE A 316 7.87 3.82 -4.27
CA ILE A 316 6.81 4.75 -3.88
C ILE A 316 5.71 4.61 -4.91
N TYR A 317 4.50 4.33 -4.49
CA TYR A 317 3.33 4.41 -5.36
C TYR A 317 2.33 5.41 -4.79
N PHE A 318 1.49 5.96 -5.68
CA PHE A 318 0.56 7.03 -5.35
C PHE A 318 -0.88 6.52 -5.53
N LYS A 319 -1.54 6.22 -4.42
CA LYS A 319 -2.95 5.82 -4.41
C LYS A 319 -3.82 7.06 -4.49
N LYS A 320 -4.64 7.15 -5.52
CA LYS A 320 -5.61 8.25 -5.70
C LYS A 320 -6.79 8.07 -4.75
N ASN A 321 -7.31 9.18 -4.28
CA ASN A 321 -8.57 9.28 -3.54
C ASN A 321 -9.26 10.61 -3.87
N PRO A 322 -10.53 10.83 -3.46
CA PRO A 322 -11.26 12.06 -3.77
C PRO A 322 -10.61 13.37 -3.30
N PHE A 323 -9.65 13.32 -2.37
CA PHE A 323 -8.96 14.51 -1.84
C PHE A 323 -7.52 14.66 -2.33
N GLY A 324 -7.08 13.81 -3.24
CA GLY A 324 -5.74 13.85 -3.80
C GLY A 324 -5.08 12.48 -3.87
N SER A 325 -3.76 12.45 -3.86
CA SER A 325 -2.99 11.20 -3.91
C SER A 325 -2.21 11.00 -2.63
N VAL A 326 -2.17 9.77 -2.13
CA VAL A 326 -1.38 9.37 -0.98
C VAL A 326 -0.15 8.62 -1.46
N ALA A 327 1.02 9.06 -1.04
CA ALA A 327 2.26 8.33 -1.27
C ALA A 327 2.39 7.19 -0.26
N MET A 328 2.68 6.01 -0.77
CA MET A 328 2.99 4.81 0.02
C MET A 328 4.42 4.39 -0.33
N GLU A 329 5.30 4.43 0.65
CA GLU A 329 6.71 4.10 0.49
C GLU A 329 7.01 2.73 1.08
N THR A 330 7.77 1.92 0.35
CA THR A 330 8.31 0.66 0.85
C THR A 330 9.81 0.65 0.62
N ASN A 331 10.57 0.43 1.68
CA ASN A 331 12.03 0.32 1.65
C ASN A 331 12.43 -1.14 1.84
N TYR A 332 13.45 -1.58 1.12
CA TYR A 332 13.94 -2.96 1.10
C TYR A 332 15.41 -3.00 1.46
N SER A 333 15.79 -3.99 2.28
CA SER A 333 17.19 -4.21 2.65
C SER A 333 17.44 -5.66 3.01
N ASP A 334 18.69 -5.99 3.36
CA ASP A 334 19.10 -7.33 3.77
C ASP A 334 18.67 -8.41 2.75
N TYR A 335 19.08 -8.22 1.51
CA TYR A 335 18.82 -9.17 0.43
C TYR A 335 19.65 -10.44 0.62
N ARG A 336 18.98 -11.59 0.69
CA ARG A 336 19.61 -12.90 0.84
C ARG A 336 19.23 -13.83 -0.29
N ASP A 337 20.14 -14.74 -0.65
CA ASP A 337 19.92 -15.76 -1.66
C ASP A 337 19.16 -16.95 -1.08
N ILE A 338 18.10 -17.38 -1.77
CA ILE A 338 17.28 -18.53 -1.38
C ILE A 338 16.89 -19.26 -2.67
N ASP A 339 17.40 -20.47 -2.83
CA ASP A 339 17.10 -21.30 -4.00
C ASP A 339 17.40 -20.61 -5.35
N GLY A 340 18.46 -19.76 -5.39
CA GLY A 340 18.88 -19.04 -6.57
C GLY A 340 18.09 -17.76 -6.87
N VAL A 341 17.22 -17.32 -5.97
CA VAL A 341 16.57 -16.00 -6.03
C VAL A 341 16.95 -15.16 -4.82
N LYS A 342 17.10 -13.83 -5.02
CA LYS A 342 17.38 -12.91 -3.92
C LYS A 342 16.12 -12.19 -3.48
N LEU A 343 15.84 -12.26 -2.20
CA LEU A 343 14.69 -11.63 -1.56
C LEU A 343 15.12 -10.76 -0.37
N PRO A 344 14.44 -9.62 -0.11
CA PRO A 344 14.73 -8.78 1.05
C PRO A 344 14.26 -9.44 2.33
N TYR A 345 15.08 -9.37 3.37
CA TYR A 345 14.77 -9.87 4.73
C TYR A 345 14.40 -8.76 5.71
N LEU A 346 14.58 -7.50 5.30
CA LEU A 346 14.14 -6.33 6.04
C LEU A 346 13.31 -5.46 5.11
N ILE A 347 12.05 -5.23 5.48
CA ILE A 347 11.10 -4.42 4.74
C ILE A 347 10.52 -3.38 5.68
N ASN A 348 10.58 -2.11 5.30
CA ASN A 348 9.95 -1.02 6.05
C ASN A 348 8.91 -0.34 5.18
N TRP A 349 7.75 -0.18 5.74
CA TRP A 349 6.63 0.54 5.12
C TRP A 349 6.40 1.87 5.82
N HIS A 350 6.26 2.90 5.02
CA HIS A 350 5.98 4.24 5.49
C HIS A 350 4.86 4.86 4.67
N GLY A 351 3.78 5.25 5.33
CA GLY A 351 2.65 5.92 4.69
C GLY A 351 1.45 6.06 5.61
N THR A 352 0.53 6.93 5.28
CA THR A 352 -0.80 7.15 5.90
C THR A 352 -0.95 6.80 7.39
N GLY A 353 -0.03 7.29 8.22
CA GLY A 353 -0.09 7.07 9.69
C GLY A 353 0.44 5.71 10.16
N SER A 354 1.07 4.94 9.29
CA SER A 354 1.77 3.71 9.65
C SER A 354 3.25 3.78 9.27
N ASN A 355 4.08 3.37 10.21
CA ASN A 355 5.49 3.10 9.97
C ASN A 355 5.77 1.73 10.58
N GLU A 356 5.87 0.71 9.75
CA GLU A 356 6.01 -0.67 10.19
C GLU A 356 7.27 -1.26 9.59
N THR A 357 8.01 -2.01 10.37
CA THR A 357 9.22 -2.71 9.91
C THR A 357 9.06 -4.19 10.12
N MET A 358 9.09 -4.96 9.04
CA MET A 358 9.10 -6.42 9.10
C MET A 358 10.52 -6.94 8.97
N THR A 359 10.95 -7.71 9.96
CA THR A 359 12.15 -8.54 9.89
C THR A 359 11.72 -9.96 9.54
N ILE A 360 12.22 -10.46 8.43
CA ILE A 360 11.94 -11.82 7.96
C ILE A 360 12.97 -12.77 8.58
N ASN A 361 12.51 -13.84 9.18
CA ASN A 361 13.35 -14.84 9.81
C ASN A 361 13.57 -16.06 8.91
N ASP A 362 12.54 -16.44 8.14
CA ASP A 362 12.57 -17.66 7.32
C ASP A 362 11.73 -17.45 6.04
N ILE A 363 12.30 -17.85 4.90
CA ILE A 363 11.59 -17.97 3.62
C ILE A 363 11.85 -19.37 3.08
N ARG A 364 10.80 -20.04 2.64
CA ARG A 364 10.91 -21.37 2.00
C ARG A 364 10.08 -21.38 0.73
N ASN A 365 10.70 -21.78 -0.36
CA ASN A 365 10.05 -21.97 -1.64
C ASN A 365 9.69 -23.43 -1.89
N ASN A 366 8.67 -23.66 -2.70
CA ASN A 366 8.23 -24.98 -3.16
C ASN A 366 7.95 -25.98 -2.02
N VAL A 367 7.50 -25.47 -0.88
CA VAL A 367 7.02 -26.30 0.23
C VAL A 367 5.56 -26.68 0.06
N SER A 368 5.16 -27.82 0.63
CA SER A 368 3.74 -28.17 0.69
C SER A 368 2.99 -27.16 1.56
N VAL A 369 1.90 -26.65 1.06
CA VAL A 369 1.01 -25.71 1.77
C VAL A 369 -0.37 -26.34 1.90
N ASP A 370 -1.04 -26.05 3.00
CA ASP A 370 -2.42 -26.46 3.24
C ASP A 370 -3.37 -25.51 2.53
N ASP A 371 -4.03 -25.98 1.47
CA ASP A 371 -4.95 -25.19 0.66
C ASP A 371 -6.15 -24.64 1.47
N SER A 372 -6.49 -25.26 2.61
CA SER A 372 -7.55 -24.74 3.49
C SER A 372 -7.22 -23.38 4.10
N LYS A 373 -5.94 -23.00 4.15
CA LYS A 373 -5.50 -21.67 4.58
C LYS A 373 -6.00 -20.54 3.69
N PHE A 374 -6.26 -20.80 2.43
CA PHE A 374 -6.75 -19.81 1.47
C PHE A 374 -8.26 -19.65 1.50
N GLU A 375 -8.96 -20.58 2.12
CA GLU A 375 -10.43 -20.54 2.27
C GLU A 375 -10.83 -19.89 3.59
N MET A 376 -12.00 -19.26 3.60
CA MET A 376 -12.52 -18.64 4.82
C MET A 376 -12.79 -19.72 5.90
N PRO A 377 -12.19 -19.60 7.08
CA PRO A 377 -12.42 -20.57 8.16
C PRO A 377 -13.90 -20.68 8.51
N ALA A 378 -14.33 -21.85 8.98
CA ALA A 378 -15.66 -22.01 9.52
C ALA A 378 -15.91 -21.03 10.69
N LYS A 379 -17.16 -20.59 10.85
CA LYS A 379 -17.55 -19.81 12.03
C LYS A 379 -17.51 -20.72 13.25
N GLU A 380 -16.78 -20.31 14.25
CA GLU A 380 -16.78 -20.95 15.57
C GLU A 380 -18.02 -20.58 16.37
#